data_a58b6574c9724d86c5e6923fc232c48b
#
_entry.id   a58b6574c9724d86c5e6923fc232c48b
#
_cell.length_a   1.000
_cell.length_b   1.000
_cell.length_c   1.000
_cell.angle_alpha   90.00
_cell.angle_beta   90.00
_cell.angle_gamma   90.00
#
_symmetry.space_group_name_H-M   'P 1'
#
loop_
_entity.id
_entity.type
_entity.pdbx_description
1 polymer ?
#
loop_
_entity_poly.entity_id
_entity_poly.type
_entity_poly.pdbx_seq_one_letter_code
_entity_poly.pdbx_strand_id
1 'polypeptide(L)'
;MSIIEMRDVVKKYDNGTTALRGVTVSIDAGEFAYIVGPSGAGKSTFIRALYREVKIDNGSLQVAGYNLVKIKKKDVPMLRRNVGVVFQDYKLLPKKTVYENIAYAMEVVGERRRNIKKRVMEVLDLVGLKHKVRSFPNELSGGEQQRIAIARAIVNNPKVLIADEPT
;
A
#
# COMPACT_ATOMS: atom_id res chain seq x y z
N MET A 1 -8.66 -8.40 -17.12
CA MET A 1 -9.36 -7.12 -16.79
C MET A 1 -8.43 -6.29 -15.97
N SER A 2 -8.09 -5.11 -16.45
CA SER A 2 -7.08 -4.25 -15.84
C SER A 2 -7.47 -3.82 -14.43
N ILE A 3 -6.57 -4.03 -13.46
CA ILE A 3 -6.72 -3.58 -12.08
C ILE A 3 -6.05 -2.22 -11.85
N ILE A 4 -5.02 -1.91 -12.65
CA ILE A 4 -4.34 -0.62 -12.72
C ILE A 4 -4.27 -0.22 -14.19
N GLU A 5 -4.69 1.01 -14.51
CA GLU A 5 -4.59 1.57 -15.84
C GLU A 5 -4.12 3.02 -15.77
N MET A 6 -2.99 3.29 -16.40
CA MET A 6 -2.43 4.63 -16.60
C MET A 6 -2.38 4.94 -18.10
N ARG A 7 -2.79 6.15 -18.48
CA ARG A 7 -2.66 6.65 -19.87
C ARG A 7 -2.13 8.07 -19.85
N ASP A 8 -0.98 8.28 -20.47
CA ASP A 8 -0.28 9.56 -20.63
C ASP A 8 -0.12 10.34 -19.30
N VAL A 9 0.18 9.60 -18.23
CA VAL A 9 0.26 10.15 -16.88
C VAL A 9 1.50 11.02 -16.74
N VAL A 10 1.29 12.29 -16.36
CA VAL A 10 2.35 13.26 -16.08
C VAL A 10 2.27 13.71 -14.63
N LYS A 11 3.43 13.80 -13.98
CA LYS A 11 3.59 14.42 -12.67
C LYS A 11 4.79 15.35 -12.64
N LYS A 12 4.53 16.62 -12.35
CA LYS A 12 5.55 17.67 -12.09
C LYS A 12 5.48 18.10 -10.63
N TYR A 13 6.63 18.32 -10.02
CA TYR A 13 6.75 18.89 -8.69
C TYR A 13 7.07 20.38 -8.77
N ASP A 14 6.77 21.13 -7.72
CA ASP A 14 6.97 22.59 -7.65
C ASP A 14 8.43 23.01 -7.82
N ASN A 15 9.37 22.12 -7.54
CA ASN A 15 10.81 22.33 -7.80
C ASN A 15 11.21 22.17 -9.28
N GLY A 16 10.24 22.05 -10.19
CA GLY A 16 10.47 21.91 -11.64
C GLY A 16 10.75 20.47 -12.12
N THR A 17 10.89 19.51 -11.19
CA THR A 17 11.16 18.11 -11.57
C THR A 17 9.92 17.44 -12.16
N THR A 18 10.03 16.92 -13.39
CA THR A 18 9.00 16.07 -13.99
C THR A 18 9.32 14.61 -13.67
N ALA A 19 8.60 14.04 -12.70
CA ALA A 19 8.84 12.68 -12.21
C ALA A 19 8.16 11.61 -13.08
N LEU A 20 6.99 11.88 -13.65
CA LEU A 20 6.31 11.02 -14.61
C LEU A 20 6.12 11.82 -15.92
N ARG A 21 6.50 11.22 -17.05
CA ARG A 21 6.60 11.90 -18.35
C ARG A 21 5.76 11.21 -19.42
N GLY A 22 4.41 11.14 -19.22
CA GLY A 22 3.51 10.47 -20.15
C GLY A 22 3.55 8.94 -19.97
N VAL A 23 3.43 8.47 -18.72
CA VAL A 23 3.46 7.03 -18.43
C VAL A 23 2.14 6.39 -18.86
N THR A 24 2.24 5.35 -19.71
CA THR A 24 1.10 4.52 -20.13
C THR A 24 1.43 3.07 -19.79
N VAL A 25 0.59 2.46 -18.94
CA VAL A 25 0.74 1.06 -18.50
C VAL A 25 -0.61 0.49 -18.08
N SER A 26 -0.80 -0.79 -18.33
CA SER A 26 -1.96 -1.57 -17.87
C SER A 26 -1.44 -2.81 -17.13
N ILE A 27 -1.98 -3.08 -15.94
CA ILE A 27 -1.67 -4.26 -15.13
C ILE A 27 -2.97 -4.97 -14.84
N ASP A 28 -3.04 -6.26 -15.16
CA ASP A 28 -4.24 -7.06 -14.96
C ASP A 28 -4.36 -7.63 -13.54
N ALA A 29 -5.57 -8.01 -13.16
CA ALA A 29 -5.81 -8.66 -11.87
C ALA A 29 -5.07 -10.01 -11.82
N GLY A 30 -4.33 -10.24 -10.72
CA GLY A 30 -3.51 -11.44 -10.54
C GLY A 30 -2.13 -11.37 -11.19
N GLU A 31 -1.82 -10.30 -11.90
CA GLU A 31 -0.49 -10.09 -12.48
C GLU A 31 0.52 -9.67 -11.41
N PHE A 32 1.75 -10.13 -11.55
CA PHE A 32 2.90 -9.71 -10.75
C PHE A 32 3.81 -8.83 -11.61
N ALA A 33 3.91 -7.54 -11.27
CA ALA A 33 4.66 -6.55 -12.04
C ALA A 33 5.83 -5.96 -11.25
N TYR A 34 7.01 -5.89 -11.89
CA TYR A 34 8.17 -5.21 -11.34
C TYR A 34 8.34 -3.83 -11.95
N ILE A 35 8.58 -2.82 -11.10
CA ILE A 35 8.97 -1.48 -11.53
C ILE A 35 10.47 -1.34 -11.34
N VAL A 36 11.21 -1.33 -12.42
CA VAL A 36 12.68 -1.23 -12.41
C VAL A 36 13.15 0.09 -13.01
N GLY A 37 14.29 0.59 -12.56
CA GLY A 37 14.89 1.81 -13.07
C GLY A 37 15.88 2.41 -12.08
N PRO A 38 16.76 3.33 -12.53
CA PRO A 38 17.74 3.99 -11.68
C PRO A 38 17.08 4.83 -10.57
N SER A 39 17.87 5.26 -9.59
CA SER A 39 17.42 6.23 -8.59
C SER A 39 16.95 7.51 -9.29
N GLY A 40 15.85 8.10 -8.81
CA GLY A 40 15.25 9.28 -9.43
C GLY A 40 14.40 9.04 -10.69
N ALA A 41 14.25 7.79 -11.15
CA ALA A 41 13.44 7.46 -12.34
C ALA A 41 11.92 7.64 -12.16
N GLY A 42 11.46 8.07 -10.99
CA GLY A 42 10.04 8.30 -10.72
C GLY A 42 9.31 7.09 -10.11
N LYS A 43 10.00 6.00 -9.76
CA LYS A 43 9.39 4.79 -9.19
C LYS A 43 8.51 5.08 -7.97
N SER A 44 9.04 5.79 -6.99
CA SER A 44 8.28 6.16 -5.77
C SER A 44 7.11 7.08 -6.08
N THR A 45 7.25 7.99 -7.07
CA THR A 45 6.13 8.85 -7.52
C THR A 45 5.04 8.03 -8.19
N PHE A 46 5.41 7.06 -9.01
CA PHE A 46 4.48 6.11 -9.62
C PHE A 46 3.68 5.37 -8.54
N ILE A 47 4.37 4.76 -7.58
CA ILE A 47 3.76 4.05 -6.45
C ILE A 47 2.82 4.96 -5.65
N ARG A 48 3.27 6.16 -5.28
CA ARG A 48 2.46 7.13 -4.50
C ARG A 48 1.23 7.63 -5.24
N ALA A 49 1.27 7.66 -6.57
CA ALA A 49 0.11 8.01 -7.38
C ALA A 49 -0.98 6.92 -7.28
N LEU A 50 -0.62 5.62 -7.22
CA LEU A 50 -1.56 4.51 -7.19
C LEU A 50 -2.50 4.52 -5.97
N TYR A 51 -2.04 5.00 -4.81
CA TYR A 51 -2.89 5.13 -3.61
C TYR A 51 -3.25 6.58 -3.26
N ARG A 52 -3.12 7.49 -4.27
CA ARG A 52 -3.56 8.89 -4.17
C ARG A 52 -2.86 9.68 -3.06
N GLU A 53 -1.61 9.39 -2.75
CA GLU A 53 -0.75 10.25 -1.95
C GLU A 53 -0.27 11.45 -2.79
N VAL A 54 0.08 11.19 -4.04
CA VAL A 54 0.42 12.19 -5.05
C VAL A 54 -0.70 12.28 -6.08
N LYS A 55 -1.08 13.51 -6.45
CA LYS A 55 -1.99 13.77 -7.56
C LYS A 55 -1.19 13.87 -8.86
N ILE A 56 -1.70 13.28 -9.92
CA ILE A 56 -1.18 13.48 -11.27
C ILE A 56 -1.64 14.83 -11.82
N ASP A 57 -0.85 15.40 -12.73
CA ASP A 57 -1.12 16.71 -13.31
C ASP A 57 -1.79 16.57 -14.69
N ASN A 58 -1.53 15.49 -15.43
CA ASN A 58 -2.16 15.19 -16.71
C ASN A 58 -2.33 13.67 -16.89
N GLY A 59 -3.17 13.28 -17.85
CA GLY A 59 -3.48 11.90 -18.18
C GLY A 59 -4.64 11.32 -17.38
N SER A 60 -4.79 10.00 -17.43
CA SER A 60 -5.81 9.27 -16.68
C SER A 60 -5.17 8.16 -15.83
N LEU A 61 -5.75 7.91 -14.66
CA LEU A 61 -5.30 6.89 -13.71
C LEU A 61 -6.49 6.21 -13.06
N GLN A 62 -6.59 4.90 -13.27
CA GLN A 62 -7.57 4.04 -12.62
C GLN A 62 -6.87 2.97 -11.79
N VAL A 63 -7.34 2.72 -10.58
CA VAL A 63 -6.83 1.70 -9.67
C VAL A 63 -7.98 1.04 -8.94
N ALA A 64 -8.05 -0.28 -8.98
CA ALA A 64 -9.07 -1.07 -8.30
C ALA A 64 -10.52 -0.63 -8.59
N GLY A 65 -10.78 -0.09 -9.79
CA GLY A 65 -12.07 0.43 -10.22
C GLY A 65 -12.33 1.91 -9.87
N TYR A 66 -11.40 2.59 -9.22
CA TYR A 66 -11.49 4.02 -8.91
C TYR A 66 -10.77 4.88 -9.94
N ASN A 67 -11.42 5.92 -10.44
CA ASN A 67 -10.77 6.96 -11.25
C ASN A 67 -10.09 7.98 -10.31
N LEU A 68 -8.76 7.97 -10.24
CA LEU A 68 -8.00 8.76 -9.28
C LEU A 68 -7.92 10.26 -9.63
N VAL A 69 -8.24 10.63 -10.86
CA VAL A 69 -8.35 12.05 -11.27
C VAL A 69 -9.62 12.66 -10.68
N LYS A 70 -10.73 11.92 -10.76
CA LYS A 70 -12.08 12.39 -10.37
C LYS A 70 -12.46 12.03 -8.93
N ILE A 71 -11.69 11.18 -8.24
CA ILE A 71 -12.01 10.71 -6.88
C ILE A 71 -12.16 11.86 -5.90
N LYS A 72 -13.25 11.88 -5.14
CA LYS A 72 -13.49 12.86 -4.07
C LYS A 72 -12.65 12.53 -2.85
N LYS A 73 -12.25 13.54 -2.06
CA LYS A 73 -11.44 13.35 -0.84
C LYS A 73 -12.05 12.34 0.13
N LYS A 74 -13.37 12.33 0.27
CA LYS A 74 -14.12 11.40 1.14
C LYS A 74 -14.03 9.94 0.70
N ASP A 75 -13.75 9.67 -0.57
CA ASP A 75 -13.70 8.32 -1.15
C ASP A 75 -12.27 7.74 -1.20
N VAL A 76 -11.24 8.56 -0.93
CA VAL A 76 -9.84 8.14 -0.88
C VAL A 76 -9.59 7.04 0.17
N PRO A 77 -10.20 7.07 1.37
CA PRO A 77 -10.06 5.96 2.32
C PRO A 77 -10.54 4.61 1.75
N MET A 78 -11.61 4.62 0.97
CA MET A 78 -12.14 3.39 0.32
C MET A 78 -11.19 2.86 -0.76
N LEU A 79 -10.56 3.75 -1.56
CA LEU A 79 -9.48 3.37 -2.46
C LEU A 79 -8.34 2.70 -1.68
N ARG A 80 -7.84 3.36 -0.63
CA ARG A 80 -6.70 2.87 0.18
C ARG A 80 -6.98 1.55 0.89
N ARG A 81 -8.25 1.25 1.19
CA ARG A 81 -8.67 -0.07 1.68
C ARG A 81 -8.42 -1.18 0.65
N ASN A 82 -8.54 -0.84 -0.64
CA ASN A 82 -8.32 -1.77 -1.76
C ASN A 82 -6.85 -1.83 -2.22
N VAL A 83 -5.97 -1.01 -1.64
CA VAL A 83 -4.55 -0.95 -1.99
C VAL A 83 -3.72 -1.16 -0.73
N GLY A 84 -3.15 -2.35 -0.56
CA GLY A 84 -2.19 -2.63 0.50
C GLY A 84 -0.82 -2.09 0.12
N VAL A 85 -0.15 -1.41 1.06
CA VAL A 85 1.19 -0.85 0.81
C VAL A 85 2.16 -1.34 1.88
N VAL A 86 3.25 -1.95 1.42
CA VAL A 86 4.43 -2.28 2.24
C VAL A 86 5.48 -1.22 1.96
N PHE A 87 5.82 -0.42 2.97
CA PHE A 87 6.81 0.64 2.86
C PHE A 87 8.22 0.12 3.11
N GLN A 88 9.21 0.73 2.48
CA GLN A 88 10.63 0.40 2.65
C GLN A 88 11.09 0.47 4.12
N ASP A 89 10.63 1.46 4.88
CA ASP A 89 10.92 1.68 6.29
C ASP A 89 9.90 1.04 7.25
N TYR A 90 9.11 0.09 6.73
CA TYR A 90 8.01 -0.65 7.39
C TYR A 90 6.92 0.23 8.02
N LYS A 91 7.21 1.44 8.44
CA LYS A 91 6.30 2.42 9.10
C LYS A 91 5.42 1.78 10.19
N LEU A 92 6.01 0.90 10.99
CA LEU A 92 5.33 0.33 12.14
C LEU A 92 5.16 1.40 13.22
N LEU A 93 4.04 1.34 13.93
CA LEU A 93 3.74 2.23 15.05
C LEU A 93 4.55 1.77 16.28
N PRO A 94 5.58 2.52 16.74
CA PRO A 94 6.55 2.02 17.69
C PRO A 94 5.98 1.80 19.11
N LYS A 95 4.89 2.51 19.44
CA LYS A 95 4.20 2.42 20.73
C LYS A 95 3.00 1.46 20.71
N LYS A 96 2.86 0.69 19.65
CA LYS A 96 1.81 -0.30 19.44
C LYS A 96 2.42 -1.69 19.33
N THR A 97 1.76 -2.68 19.91
CA THR A 97 2.14 -4.08 19.74
C THR A 97 1.98 -4.54 18.29
N VAL A 98 2.50 -5.70 17.96
CA VAL A 98 2.31 -6.39 16.68
C VAL A 98 0.80 -6.51 16.36
N TYR A 99 0.01 -6.99 17.35
CA TYR A 99 -1.44 -7.07 17.20
C TYR A 99 -2.06 -5.71 16.82
N GLU A 100 -1.75 -4.68 17.59
CA GLU A 100 -2.32 -3.33 17.40
C GLU A 100 -1.86 -2.69 16.08
N ASN A 101 -0.64 -2.95 15.63
CA ASN A 101 -0.15 -2.49 14.32
C ASN A 101 -1.00 -3.03 13.16
N ILE A 102 -1.39 -4.30 13.23
CA ILE A 102 -2.22 -4.93 12.19
C ILE A 102 -3.69 -4.54 12.38
N ALA A 103 -4.20 -4.60 13.62
CA ALA A 103 -5.58 -4.27 13.96
C ALA A 103 -5.95 -2.84 13.55
N TYR A 104 -5.02 -1.89 13.69
CA TYR A 104 -5.23 -0.49 13.33
C TYR A 104 -5.73 -0.31 11.89
N ALA A 105 -5.21 -1.09 10.94
CA ALA A 105 -5.64 -1.01 9.54
C ALA A 105 -7.11 -1.43 9.35
N MET A 106 -7.65 -2.29 10.20
CA MET A 106 -9.06 -2.70 10.19
C MET A 106 -9.94 -1.74 11.00
N GLU A 107 -9.42 -1.19 12.10
CA GLU A 107 -10.14 -0.21 12.93
C GLU A 107 -10.44 1.08 12.15
N VAL A 108 -9.47 1.58 11.38
CA VAL A 108 -9.62 2.78 10.54
C VAL A 108 -10.73 2.63 9.50
N VAL A 109 -10.99 1.42 9.03
CA VAL A 109 -12.08 1.16 8.06
C VAL A 109 -13.41 0.78 8.75
N GLY A 110 -13.47 0.84 10.09
CA GLY A 110 -14.70 0.63 10.85
C GLY A 110 -15.09 -0.85 11.01
N GLU A 111 -14.13 -1.78 10.91
CA GLU A 111 -14.43 -3.20 11.07
C GLU A 111 -14.81 -3.56 12.52
N ARG A 112 -15.66 -4.57 12.70
CA ARG A 112 -16.13 -5.01 14.02
C ARG A 112 -15.00 -5.71 14.79
N ARG A 113 -14.87 -5.41 16.09
CA ARG A 113 -13.82 -5.96 16.97
C ARG A 113 -13.67 -7.49 16.91
N ARG A 114 -14.80 -8.22 16.82
CA ARG A 114 -14.78 -9.69 16.69
C ARG A 114 -14.06 -10.15 15.43
N ASN A 115 -14.31 -9.49 14.31
CA ASN A 115 -13.69 -9.81 13.02
C ASN A 115 -12.20 -9.42 13.01
N ILE A 116 -11.86 -8.27 13.63
CA ILE A 116 -10.47 -7.81 13.76
C ILE A 116 -9.63 -8.87 14.45
N LYS A 117 -10.06 -9.36 15.63
CA LYS A 117 -9.30 -10.37 16.39
C LYS A 117 -9.04 -11.62 15.55
N LYS A 118 -10.08 -12.15 14.92
CA LYS A 118 -9.97 -13.34 14.06
C LYS A 118 -8.98 -13.10 12.92
N ARG A 119 -9.17 -12.03 12.16
CA ARG A 119 -8.39 -11.74 10.97
C ARG A 119 -6.92 -11.43 11.27
N VAL A 120 -6.64 -10.67 12.35
CA VAL A 120 -5.27 -10.41 12.80
C VAL A 120 -4.54 -11.70 13.12
N MET A 121 -5.18 -12.64 13.83
CA MET A 121 -4.56 -13.91 14.15
C MET A 121 -4.32 -14.79 12.91
N GLU A 122 -5.21 -14.75 11.92
CA GLU A 122 -5.05 -15.43 10.63
C GLU A 122 -3.83 -14.90 9.86
N VAL A 123 -3.69 -13.59 9.72
CA VAL A 123 -2.55 -13.02 8.97
C VAL A 123 -1.23 -13.17 9.72
N LEU A 124 -1.24 -13.17 11.05
CA LEU A 124 -0.06 -13.47 11.87
C LEU A 124 0.40 -14.91 11.71
N ASP A 125 -0.54 -15.84 11.60
CA ASP A 125 -0.25 -17.25 11.32
C ASP A 125 0.37 -17.40 9.93
N LEU A 126 -0.21 -16.73 8.93
CA LEU A 126 0.26 -16.72 7.55
C LEU A 126 1.73 -16.26 7.42
N VAL A 127 2.15 -15.25 8.20
CA VAL A 127 3.53 -14.75 8.19
C VAL A 127 4.44 -15.43 9.23
N GLY A 128 3.93 -16.43 9.98
CA GLY A 128 4.68 -17.22 10.96
C GLY A 128 5.04 -16.47 12.24
N LEU A 129 4.32 -15.40 12.60
CA LEU A 129 4.65 -14.54 13.74
C LEU A 129 3.56 -14.46 14.83
N LYS A 130 2.69 -15.47 14.89
CA LYS A 130 1.62 -15.56 15.89
C LYS A 130 2.14 -15.52 17.34
N HIS A 131 3.33 -16.09 17.58
CA HIS A 131 4.00 -16.07 18.89
C HIS A 131 4.49 -14.67 19.31
N LYS A 132 4.63 -13.73 18.37
CA LYS A 132 5.05 -12.34 18.61
C LYS A 132 3.87 -11.35 18.76
N VAL A 133 2.64 -11.83 18.88
CA VAL A 133 1.42 -11.02 18.89
C VAL A 133 1.42 -9.86 19.90
N ARG A 134 2.11 -10.02 21.04
CA ARG A 134 2.23 -9.02 22.11
C ARG A 134 3.54 -8.21 22.08
N SER A 135 4.49 -8.57 21.22
CA SER A 135 5.76 -7.86 21.09
C SER A 135 5.58 -6.47 20.49
N PHE A 136 6.52 -5.58 20.78
CA PHE A 136 6.63 -4.26 20.18
C PHE A 136 7.61 -4.28 18.99
N PRO A 137 7.53 -3.32 18.05
CA PRO A 137 8.43 -3.28 16.89
C PRO A 137 9.93 -3.32 17.23
N ASN A 138 10.36 -2.69 18.31
CA ASN A 138 11.76 -2.68 18.76
C ASN A 138 12.26 -4.03 19.30
N GLU A 139 11.35 -4.98 19.54
CA GLU A 139 11.68 -6.35 19.97
C GLU A 139 11.76 -7.33 18.79
N LEU A 140 11.61 -6.82 17.55
CA LEU A 140 11.59 -7.59 16.32
C LEU A 140 12.85 -7.35 15.50
N SER A 141 13.36 -8.41 14.87
CA SER A 141 14.35 -8.27 13.79
C SER A 141 13.79 -7.54 12.58
N GLY A 142 14.65 -7.00 11.69
CA GLY A 142 14.21 -6.32 10.47
C GLY A 142 13.31 -7.20 9.60
N GLY A 143 13.65 -8.48 9.42
CA GLY A 143 12.82 -9.41 8.67
C GLY A 143 11.46 -9.70 9.35
N GLU A 144 11.38 -9.73 10.70
CA GLU A 144 10.11 -9.84 11.41
C GLU A 144 9.28 -8.57 11.24
N GLN A 145 9.89 -7.39 11.35
CA GLN A 145 9.21 -6.11 11.11
C GLN A 145 8.62 -6.03 9.70
N GLN A 146 9.38 -6.48 8.69
CA GLN A 146 8.91 -6.55 7.32
C GLN A 146 7.70 -7.48 7.19
N ARG A 147 7.74 -8.68 7.77
CA ARG A 147 6.59 -9.61 7.75
C ARG A 147 5.36 -9.02 8.45
N ILE A 148 5.53 -8.26 9.53
CA ILE A 148 4.42 -7.56 10.18
C ILE A 148 3.87 -6.44 9.27
N ALA A 149 4.71 -5.70 8.57
CA ALA A 149 4.27 -4.71 7.58
C ALA A 149 3.47 -5.36 6.44
N ILE A 150 3.90 -6.52 5.97
CA ILE A 150 3.15 -7.32 4.98
C ILE A 150 1.80 -7.76 5.56
N ALA A 151 1.77 -8.34 6.77
CA ALA A 151 0.54 -8.76 7.42
C ALA A 151 -0.46 -7.59 7.55
N ARG A 152 0.01 -6.41 7.94
CA ARG A 152 -0.80 -5.18 8.00
C ARG A 152 -1.33 -4.76 6.63
N ALA A 153 -0.52 -4.88 5.59
CA ALA A 153 -0.91 -4.51 4.23
C ALA A 153 -2.01 -5.42 3.67
N ILE A 154 -1.98 -6.72 4.00
CA ILE A 154 -2.93 -7.71 3.46
C ILE A 154 -4.16 -7.96 4.35
N VAL A 155 -4.20 -7.43 5.58
CA VAL A 155 -5.27 -7.74 6.55
C VAL A 155 -6.67 -7.40 6.05
N ASN A 156 -6.82 -6.34 5.25
CA ASN A 156 -8.09 -5.90 4.65
C ASN A 156 -8.42 -6.59 3.30
N ASN A 157 -7.69 -7.63 2.91
CA ASN A 157 -7.84 -8.30 1.61
C ASN A 157 -7.83 -7.31 0.43
N PRO A 158 -6.75 -6.52 0.25
CA PRO A 158 -6.67 -5.53 -0.80
C PRO A 158 -6.70 -6.20 -2.19
N LYS A 159 -7.22 -5.48 -3.19
CA LYS A 159 -7.20 -5.92 -4.60
C LYS A 159 -5.84 -5.70 -5.27
N VAL A 160 -5.06 -4.76 -4.75
CA VAL A 160 -3.71 -4.43 -5.22
C VAL A 160 -2.78 -4.43 -4.01
N LEU A 161 -1.64 -5.11 -4.12
CA LEU A 161 -0.56 -5.06 -3.14
C LEU A 161 0.64 -4.38 -3.78
N ILE A 162 1.15 -3.35 -3.12
CA ILE A 162 2.33 -2.60 -3.53
C ILE A 162 3.43 -2.83 -2.51
N ALA A 163 4.64 -3.14 -2.97
CA ALA A 163 5.81 -3.21 -2.14
C ALA A 163 6.88 -2.24 -2.69
N ASP A 164 7.30 -1.29 -1.87
CA ASP A 164 8.34 -0.32 -2.20
C ASP A 164 9.67 -0.82 -1.64
N GLU A 165 10.56 -1.27 -2.54
CA GLU A 165 11.88 -1.84 -2.23
C GLU A 165 11.84 -2.90 -1.09
N PRO A 166 11.08 -3.99 -1.23
CA PRO A 166 11.09 -5.06 -0.24
C PRO A 166 12.46 -5.76 -0.29
N THR A 167 13.17 -5.75 0.83
CA THR A 167 14.45 -6.46 1.01
C THR A 167 14.23 -7.91 1.37
#